data_c2c19ca338038f4375ae17b94c040c07
#
_entry.id   c2c19ca338038f4375ae17b94c040c07
#
_cell.length_a   1.000
_cell.length_b   1.000
_cell.length_c   1.000
_cell.angle_alpha   90.00
_cell.angle_beta   90.00
_cell.angle_gamma   90.00
#
_symmetry.space_group_name_H-M   'P 1'
#
loop_
_entity.id
_entity.type
_entity.pdbx_description
1 polymer ?
#
loop_
_entity_poly.entity_id
_entity_poly.type
_entity_poly.pdbx_seq_one_letter_code
_entity_poly.pdbx_strand_id
1 'polypeptide(L)'
;MRMQDYEFWFVVGSQFLYGPEVLETVANRAAEMTEVLNASGNLPCKIVYKVTAKTNKEIADVVREANYDPHCAGIITWCHTFSPSKMWINGFVDLQKPYCHFATQYNREIPNEEIDMDFMNLNQAAHGDREHGFIAARLRMPRKIIAGYWQDEEVQKRLGRWM
;
A
#
# COMPACT_ATOMS: atom_id res chain seq x y z
N MET A 1 26.08 -1.61 3.88
CA MET A 1 24.79 -1.54 4.57
C MET A 1 24.27 -2.96 4.76
N ARG A 2 23.75 -3.31 5.93
CA ARG A 2 23.13 -4.63 6.18
C ARG A 2 21.66 -4.54 5.81
N MET A 3 20.97 -5.66 5.54
CA MET A 3 19.53 -5.67 5.22
C MET A 3 18.68 -4.94 6.27
N GLN A 4 19.08 -5.03 7.53
CA GLN A 4 18.39 -4.36 8.65
C GLN A 4 18.50 -2.82 8.62
N ASP A 5 19.40 -2.27 7.81
CA ASP A 5 19.57 -0.82 7.66
C ASP A 5 18.59 -0.22 6.63
N TYR A 6 17.82 -1.08 5.93
CA TYR A 6 16.84 -0.70 4.93
C TYR A 6 15.40 -0.83 5.45
N GLU A 7 14.51 -0.06 4.85
CA GLU A 7 13.08 -0.13 5.10
C GLU A 7 12.29 -0.07 3.80
N PHE A 8 11.13 -0.73 3.76
CA PHE A 8 10.16 -0.57 2.71
C PHE A 8 9.07 0.40 3.16
N TRP A 9 8.71 1.34 2.30
CA TRP A 9 7.71 2.34 2.62
C TRP A 9 6.31 1.87 2.23
N PHE A 10 5.42 1.84 3.21
CA PHE A 10 4.01 1.53 3.01
C PHE A 10 3.25 2.82 2.73
N VAL A 11 2.82 2.97 1.47
CA VAL A 11 2.14 4.16 0.95
C VAL A 11 0.71 3.79 0.62
N VAL A 12 -0.24 4.37 1.32
CA VAL A 12 -1.67 4.05 1.19
C VAL A 12 -2.35 5.06 0.29
N GLY A 13 -3.17 4.58 -0.63
CA GLY A 13 -3.98 5.44 -1.48
C GLY A 13 -5.36 5.68 -0.91
N SER A 14 -5.83 6.94 -0.99
CA SER A 14 -7.20 7.35 -0.65
C SER A 14 -7.59 8.63 -1.38
N GLN A 15 -8.68 9.27 -0.97
CA GLN A 15 -9.16 10.55 -1.52
C GLN A 15 -9.79 11.41 -0.43
N PHE A 16 -9.71 12.73 -0.57
CA PHE A 16 -10.34 13.69 0.36
C PHE A 16 -11.87 13.56 0.43
N LEU A 17 -12.51 13.04 -0.61
CA LEU A 17 -13.97 12.89 -0.66
C LEU A 17 -14.54 12.00 0.45
N TYR A 18 -13.73 11.12 1.05
CA TYR A 18 -14.17 10.24 2.13
C TYR A 18 -14.30 10.94 3.49
N GLY A 19 -13.77 12.15 3.61
CA GLY A 19 -13.81 12.92 4.84
C GLY A 19 -12.73 12.55 5.87
N PRO A 20 -12.56 13.39 6.90
CA PRO A 20 -11.46 13.25 7.85
C PRO A 20 -11.53 11.98 8.69
N GLU A 21 -12.71 11.58 9.13
CA GLU A 21 -12.90 10.40 10.01
C GLU A 21 -12.52 9.08 9.29
N VAL A 22 -12.93 8.94 8.03
CA VAL A 22 -12.56 7.78 7.21
C VAL A 22 -11.06 7.77 6.93
N LEU A 23 -10.48 8.93 6.63
CA LEU A 23 -9.04 9.06 6.38
C LEU A 23 -8.20 8.74 7.62
N GLU A 24 -8.66 9.13 8.81
CA GLU A 24 -8.04 8.73 10.07
C GLU A 24 -8.13 7.22 10.29
N THR A 25 -9.28 6.62 10.04
CA THR A 25 -9.46 5.17 10.11
C THR A 25 -8.51 4.43 9.16
N VAL A 26 -8.37 4.91 7.92
CA VAL A 26 -7.41 4.35 6.94
C VAL A 26 -5.98 4.43 7.46
N ALA A 27 -5.57 5.58 8.03
CA ALA A 27 -4.23 5.77 8.57
C ALA A 27 -3.96 4.85 9.76
N ASN A 28 -4.90 4.74 10.70
CA ASN A 28 -4.79 3.88 11.87
C ASN A 28 -4.66 2.39 11.48
N ARG A 29 -5.48 1.93 10.53
CA ARG A 29 -5.41 0.56 10.02
C ARG A 29 -4.10 0.28 9.27
N ALA A 30 -3.60 1.24 8.51
CA ALA A 30 -2.30 1.12 7.85
C ALA A 30 -1.14 1.02 8.86
N ALA A 31 -1.17 1.81 9.93
CA ALA A 31 -0.20 1.73 11.01
C ALA A 31 -0.25 0.36 11.71
N GLU A 32 -1.45 -0.11 12.09
CA GLU A 32 -1.65 -1.43 12.68
C GLU A 32 -1.12 -2.56 11.78
N MET A 33 -1.44 -2.52 10.47
CA MET A 33 -0.92 -3.51 9.51
C MET A 33 0.60 -3.54 9.50
N THR A 34 1.26 -2.38 9.51
CA THR A 34 2.74 -2.33 9.52
C THR A 34 3.32 -2.86 10.82
N GLU A 35 2.70 -2.59 11.97
CA GLU A 35 3.12 -3.13 13.26
C GLU A 35 3.03 -4.67 13.29
N VAL A 36 1.88 -5.22 12.91
CA VAL A 36 1.66 -6.67 12.89
C VAL A 36 2.56 -7.37 11.88
N LEU A 37 2.71 -6.82 10.67
CA LEU A 37 3.62 -7.36 9.66
C LEU A 37 5.07 -7.38 10.14
N ASN A 38 5.54 -6.31 10.76
CA ASN A 38 6.88 -6.24 11.33
C ASN A 38 7.10 -7.23 12.50
N ALA A 39 6.07 -7.49 13.29
CA ALA A 39 6.11 -8.44 14.39
C ALA A 39 6.02 -9.91 13.94
N SER A 40 5.64 -10.18 12.70
CA SER A 40 5.36 -11.54 12.19
C SER A 40 6.59 -12.45 12.13
N GLY A 41 7.79 -11.88 12.06
CA GLY A 41 9.04 -12.62 11.84
C GLY A 41 9.24 -13.10 10.39
N ASN A 42 8.31 -12.83 9.48
CA ASN A 42 8.36 -13.27 8.08
C ASN A 42 9.05 -12.28 7.13
N LEU A 43 9.41 -11.08 7.63
CA LEU A 43 10.00 -10.02 6.81
C LEU A 43 11.51 -9.87 7.08
N PRO A 44 12.34 -9.67 6.04
CA PRO A 44 13.79 -9.54 6.18
C PRO A 44 14.23 -8.15 6.67
N CYS A 45 13.39 -7.13 6.49
CA CYS A 45 13.61 -5.77 6.97
C CYS A 45 12.27 -5.09 7.26
N LYS A 46 12.33 -3.86 7.74
CA LYS A 46 11.19 -3.13 8.28
C LYS A 46 10.26 -2.59 7.20
N ILE A 47 8.96 -2.63 7.45
CA ILE A 47 7.97 -1.83 6.72
C ILE A 47 7.62 -0.61 7.56
N VAL A 48 7.58 0.57 6.95
CA VAL A 48 7.24 1.83 7.60
C VAL A 48 6.05 2.48 6.91
N TYR A 49 4.97 2.68 7.64
CA TYR A 49 3.85 3.48 7.14
C TYR A 49 4.29 4.94 6.97
N LYS A 50 4.25 5.45 5.74
CA LYS A 50 4.72 6.81 5.42
C LYS A 50 3.58 7.81 5.33
N VAL A 51 2.54 7.47 4.57
CA VAL A 51 1.46 8.42 4.30
C VAL A 51 0.23 7.71 3.71
N THR A 52 -0.95 8.28 3.99
CA THR A 52 -2.15 8.08 3.17
C THR A 52 -2.22 9.20 2.13
N ALA A 53 -1.80 8.89 0.90
CA ALA A 53 -1.75 9.84 -0.20
C ALA A 53 -3.12 9.99 -0.87
N LYS A 54 -3.57 11.23 -1.03
CA LYS A 54 -4.92 11.60 -1.47
C LYS A 54 -4.94 12.40 -2.77
N THR A 55 -3.76 12.83 -3.23
CA THR A 55 -3.60 13.67 -4.43
C THR A 55 -2.39 13.24 -5.25
N ASN A 56 -2.40 13.60 -6.54
CA ASN A 56 -1.24 13.40 -7.43
C ASN A 56 0.03 14.02 -6.84
N LYS A 57 -0.10 15.17 -6.17
CA LYS A 57 1.04 15.86 -5.57
C LYS A 57 1.63 15.08 -4.42
N GLU A 58 0.80 14.62 -3.48
CA GLU A 58 1.26 13.82 -2.32
C GLU A 58 1.94 12.51 -2.79
N ILE A 59 1.40 11.88 -3.83
CA ILE A 59 2.01 10.69 -4.44
C ILE A 59 3.37 11.01 -5.05
N ALA A 60 3.46 12.09 -5.84
CA ALA A 60 4.71 12.48 -6.46
C ALA A 60 5.77 12.90 -5.41
N ASP A 61 5.35 13.55 -4.34
CA ASP A 61 6.25 13.97 -3.26
C ASP A 61 6.83 12.76 -2.51
N VAL A 62 6.00 11.77 -2.12
CA VAL A 62 6.49 10.57 -1.42
C VAL A 62 7.38 9.71 -2.33
N VAL A 63 7.10 9.63 -3.63
CA VAL A 63 7.96 8.91 -4.59
C VAL A 63 9.31 9.62 -4.73
N ARG A 64 9.32 10.93 -4.83
CA ARG A 64 10.56 11.72 -4.89
C ARG A 64 11.38 11.53 -3.62
N GLU A 65 10.74 11.63 -2.45
CA GLU A 65 11.40 11.35 -1.16
C GLU A 65 12.02 9.95 -1.14
N ALA A 66 11.26 8.92 -1.54
CA ALA A 66 11.74 7.55 -1.60
C ALA A 66 12.94 7.37 -2.53
N ASN A 67 12.94 8.02 -3.70
CA ASN A 67 14.04 7.93 -4.65
C ASN A 67 15.36 8.44 -4.06
N TYR A 68 15.32 9.50 -3.26
CA TYR A 68 16.50 10.12 -2.66
C TYR A 68 16.89 9.56 -1.30
N ASP A 69 15.99 8.85 -0.61
CA ASP A 69 16.30 8.26 0.69
C ASP A 69 17.15 6.99 0.53
N PRO A 70 18.40 6.97 1.05
CA PRO A 70 19.27 5.81 0.94
C PRO A 70 18.80 4.60 1.75
N HIS A 71 17.93 4.79 2.74
CA HIS A 71 17.36 3.71 3.54
C HIS A 71 16.10 3.11 2.93
N CYS A 72 15.41 3.83 2.03
CA CYS A 72 14.26 3.30 1.33
C CYS A 72 14.67 2.26 0.30
N ALA A 73 14.34 0.99 0.55
CA ALA A 73 14.60 -0.13 -0.37
C ALA A 73 13.52 -0.29 -1.44
N GLY A 74 12.31 0.19 -1.20
CA GLY A 74 11.19 0.08 -2.13
C GLY A 74 9.88 0.62 -1.58
N ILE A 75 8.87 0.67 -2.44
CA ILE A 75 7.53 1.11 -2.08
C ILE A 75 6.54 -0.05 -2.17
N ILE A 76 5.73 -0.20 -1.12
CA ILE A 76 4.58 -1.09 -1.07
C ILE A 76 3.34 -0.20 -1.05
N THR A 77 2.45 -0.35 -2.02
CA THR A 77 1.18 0.39 -2.05
C THR A 77 0.02 -0.47 -1.59
N TRP A 78 -0.94 0.14 -0.93
CA TRP A 78 -2.22 -0.43 -0.55
C TRP A 78 -3.33 0.60 -0.70
N CYS A 79 -4.53 0.14 -1.04
CA CYS A 79 -5.72 0.97 -1.10
C CYS A 79 -6.78 0.36 -0.17
N HIS A 80 -7.13 1.04 0.92
CA HIS A 80 -8.25 0.60 1.76
C HIS A 80 -9.57 1.11 1.21
N THR A 81 -9.66 2.40 1.00
CA THR A 81 -10.69 3.06 0.19
C THR A 81 -10.27 3.09 -1.27
N PHE A 82 -11.15 3.53 -2.15
CA PHE A 82 -10.78 3.70 -3.56
C PHE A 82 -9.77 4.84 -3.74
N SER A 83 -8.66 4.53 -4.38
CA SER A 83 -7.66 5.50 -4.85
C SER A 83 -7.49 5.34 -6.37
N PRO A 84 -7.91 6.32 -7.18
CA PRO A 84 -7.81 6.20 -8.64
C PRO A 84 -6.36 6.04 -9.09
N SER A 85 -6.05 4.95 -9.76
CA SER A 85 -4.66 4.65 -10.15
C SER A 85 -4.08 5.66 -11.12
N LYS A 86 -4.91 6.38 -11.86
CA LYS A 86 -4.43 7.47 -12.72
C LYS A 86 -3.77 8.61 -11.92
N MET A 87 -4.09 8.77 -10.64
CA MET A 87 -3.40 9.73 -9.76
C MET A 87 -1.94 9.34 -9.50
N TRP A 88 -1.61 8.06 -9.66
CA TRP A 88 -0.28 7.50 -9.41
C TRP A 88 0.65 7.57 -10.62
N ILE A 89 0.14 7.85 -11.82
CA ILE A 89 0.91 7.79 -13.08
C ILE A 89 2.17 8.64 -13.00
N ASN A 90 2.06 9.91 -12.57
CA ASN A 90 3.21 10.82 -12.51
C ASN A 90 4.26 10.33 -11.49
N GLY A 91 3.82 9.84 -10.32
CA GLY A 91 4.73 9.25 -9.35
C GLY A 91 5.41 7.98 -9.88
N PHE A 92 4.65 7.08 -10.50
CA PHE A 92 5.19 5.84 -11.04
C PHE A 92 6.18 6.05 -12.18
N VAL A 93 5.97 7.05 -13.03
CA VAL A 93 6.92 7.39 -14.10
C VAL A 93 8.29 7.79 -13.53
N ASP A 94 8.30 8.47 -12.38
CA ASP A 94 9.51 8.95 -11.72
C ASP A 94 10.11 7.94 -10.73
N LEU A 95 9.41 6.85 -10.42
CA LEU A 95 9.83 5.89 -9.41
C LEU A 95 11.07 5.10 -9.85
N GLN A 96 12.14 5.18 -9.06
CA GLN A 96 13.42 4.49 -9.27
C GLN A 96 13.66 3.34 -8.27
N LYS A 97 12.69 3.08 -7.40
CA LYS A 97 12.77 2.02 -6.38
C LYS A 97 11.92 0.81 -6.77
N PRO A 98 12.23 -0.39 -6.26
CA PRO A 98 11.37 -1.55 -6.36
C PRO A 98 9.93 -1.24 -5.91
N TYR A 99 8.96 -1.80 -6.63
CA TYR A 99 7.55 -1.54 -6.41
C TYR A 99 6.74 -2.81 -6.24
N CYS A 100 5.92 -2.85 -5.19
CA CYS A 100 4.92 -3.87 -4.94
C CYS A 100 3.55 -3.26 -4.67
N HIS A 101 2.51 -3.78 -5.31
CA HIS A 101 1.14 -3.52 -4.89
C HIS A 101 0.65 -4.66 -4.02
N PHE A 102 0.24 -4.33 -2.79
CA PHE A 102 -0.29 -5.28 -1.83
C PHE A 102 -1.82 -5.29 -1.94
N ALA A 103 -2.35 -6.22 -2.75
CA ALA A 103 -3.77 -6.39 -3.00
C ALA A 103 -4.40 -7.20 -1.87
N THR A 104 -4.77 -6.53 -0.79
CA THR A 104 -5.33 -7.15 0.41
C THR A 104 -6.52 -6.37 0.94
N GLN A 105 -7.40 -7.07 1.67
CA GLN A 105 -8.49 -6.46 2.43
C GLN A 105 -8.09 -6.39 3.91
N TYR A 106 -8.48 -5.30 4.59
CA TYR A 106 -8.23 -5.18 6.02
C TYR A 106 -8.98 -6.25 6.82
N ASN A 107 -10.26 -6.45 6.50
CA ASN A 107 -11.08 -7.49 7.12
C ASN A 107 -10.90 -8.83 6.41
N ARG A 108 -10.82 -9.92 7.16
CA ARG A 108 -10.76 -11.27 6.59
C ARG A 108 -12.07 -11.67 5.93
N GLU A 109 -13.17 -11.33 6.58
CA GLU A 109 -14.52 -11.68 6.16
C GLU A 109 -15.40 -10.44 6.03
N ILE A 110 -16.44 -10.54 5.24
CA ILE A 110 -17.44 -9.49 5.12
C ILE A 110 -18.47 -9.72 6.23
N PRO A 111 -18.67 -8.76 7.16
CA PRO A 111 -19.64 -8.90 8.24
C PRO A 111 -21.07 -8.74 7.68
N ASN A 112 -21.79 -9.85 7.54
CA ASN A 112 -23.10 -9.89 6.89
C ASN A 112 -24.17 -8.98 7.53
N GLU A 113 -24.06 -8.66 8.81
CA GLU A 113 -25.04 -7.86 9.56
C GLU A 113 -24.70 -6.36 9.57
N GLU A 114 -23.49 -5.99 9.15
CA GLU A 114 -22.96 -4.62 9.26
C GLU A 114 -22.64 -3.98 7.89
N ILE A 115 -23.07 -4.64 6.81
CA ILE A 115 -22.82 -4.11 5.45
C ILE A 115 -23.76 -2.99 5.14
N ASP A 116 -23.25 -1.77 5.15
CA ASP A 116 -23.91 -0.57 4.66
C ASP A 116 -23.02 0.15 3.63
N MET A 117 -23.44 1.32 3.19
CA MET A 117 -22.68 2.13 2.24
C MET A 117 -21.37 2.66 2.82
N ASP A 118 -21.33 2.93 4.12
CA ASP A 118 -20.14 3.43 4.79
C ASP A 118 -19.08 2.32 4.89
N PHE A 119 -19.50 1.09 5.24
CA PHE A 119 -18.63 -0.08 5.18
C PHE A 119 -18.10 -0.32 3.77
N MET A 120 -18.95 -0.24 2.74
CA MET A 120 -18.52 -0.42 1.35
C MET A 120 -17.55 0.68 0.89
N ASN A 121 -17.79 1.94 1.26
CA ASN A 121 -16.89 3.05 0.92
C ASN A 121 -15.52 2.91 1.57
N LEU A 122 -15.48 2.45 2.81
CA LEU A 122 -14.23 2.21 3.52
C LEU A 122 -13.44 1.03 2.92
N ASN A 123 -14.13 -0.03 2.50
CA ASN A 123 -13.52 -1.30 2.08
C ASN A 123 -13.54 -1.51 0.55
N GLN A 124 -13.01 -0.53 -0.20
CA GLN A 124 -12.98 -0.56 -1.68
C GLN A 124 -11.59 -0.87 -2.26
N ALA A 125 -10.76 -1.61 -1.55
CA ALA A 125 -9.42 -1.99 -2.01
C ALA A 125 -9.43 -2.60 -3.43
N ALA A 126 -10.36 -3.49 -3.72
CA ALA A 126 -10.45 -4.20 -4.99
C ALA A 126 -10.59 -3.29 -6.22
N HIS A 127 -11.14 -2.09 -6.09
CA HIS A 127 -11.20 -1.11 -7.19
C HIS A 127 -9.80 -0.61 -7.57
N GLY A 128 -9.02 -0.14 -6.58
CA GLY A 128 -7.63 0.30 -6.80
C GLY A 128 -6.73 -0.84 -7.23
N ASP A 129 -6.89 -2.03 -6.64
CA ASP A 129 -6.08 -3.21 -6.93
C ASP A 129 -6.08 -3.59 -8.41
N ARG A 130 -7.24 -3.53 -9.06
CA ARG A 130 -7.38 -3.83 -10.50
C ARG A 130 -6.67 -2.79 -11.37
N GLU A 131 -6.78 -1.52 -11.02
CA GLU A 131 -6.20 -0.43 -11.79
C GLU A 131 -4.68 -0.35 -11.63
N HIS A 132 -4.15 -0.58 -10.43
CA HIS A 132 -2.70 -0.50 -10.17
C HIS A 132 -1.91 -1.50 -11.01
N GLY A 133 -2.39 -2.72 -11.15
CA GLY A 133 -1.76 -3.72 -12.01
C GLY A 133 -1.72 -3.29 -13.47
N PHE A 134 -2.81 -2.70 -13.96
CA PHE A 134 -2.95 -2.23 -15.34
C PHE A 134 -2.06 -1.02 -15.63
N ILE A 135 -2.06 0.00 -14.77
CA ILE A 135 -1.24 1.21 -14.96
C ILE A 135 0.24 0.87 -14.98
N ALA A 136 0.70 0.07 -14.03
CA ALA A 136 2.10 -0.37 -13.98
C ALA A 136 2.51 -1.17 -15.24
N ALA A 137 1.60 -2.00 -15.78
CA ALA A 137 1.83 -2.70 -17.04
C ALA A 137 1.96 -1.73 -18.23
N ARG A 138 1.08 -0.74 -18.32
CA ARG A 138 1.14 0.29 -19.38
C ARG A 138 2.42 1.10 -19.35
N LEU A 139 2.89 1.44 -18.17
CA LEU A 139 4.16 2.16 -17.98
C LEU A 139 5.39 1.27 -18.19
N ARG A 140 5.20 -0.03 -18.42
CA ARG A 140 6.28 -1.02 -18.55
C ARG A 140 7.26 -1.01 -17.37
N MET A 141 6.78 -0.62 -16.20
CA MET A 141 7.59 -0.61 -15.00
C MET A 141 7.66 -2.00 -14.37
N PRO A 142 8.83 -2.40 -13.83
CA PRO A 142 8.94 -3.58 -13.00
C PRO A 142 8.01 -3.46 -11.79
N ARG A 143 7.23 -4.50 -11.55
CA ARG A 143 6.27 -4.51 -10.44
C ARG A 143 6.06 -5.89 -9.88
N LYS A 144 5.71 -5.96 -8.61
CA LYS A 144 5.18 -7.14 -7.94
C LYS A 144 3.74 -6.87 -7.54
N ILE A 145 2.88 -7.85 -7.66
CA ILE A 145 1.56 -7.84 -7.06
C ILE A 145 1.48 -9.04 -6.12
N ILE A 146 1.15 -8.78 -4.87
CA ILE A 146 0.91 -9.81 -3.85
C ILE A 146 -0.55 -9.69 -3.43
N ALA A 147 -1.32 -10.72 -3.71
CA ALA A 147 -2.74 -10.79 -3.36
C ALA A 147 -2.98 -11.82 -2.26
N GLY A 148 -3.89 -11.51 -1.36
CA GLY A 148 -4.31 -12.38 -0.26
C GLY A 148 -4.49 -11.61 1.03
N TYR A 149 -5.00 -12.29 2.07
CA TYR A 149 -5.23 -11.65 3.36
C TYR A 149 -3.90 -11.38 4.08
N TRP A 150 -3.70 -10.17 4.54
CA TRP A 150 -2.41 -9.67 5.06
C TRP A 150 -1.88 -10.38 6.30
N GLN A 151 -2.74 -11.04 7.09
CA GLN A 151 -2.31 -11.84 8.23
C GLN A 151 -2.05 -13.31 7.89
N ASP A 152 -2.33 -13.75 6.66
CA ASP A 152 -2.01 -15.11 6.27
C ASP A 152 -0.49 -15.28 6.14
N GLU A 153 0.06 -16.28 6.83
CA GLU A 153 1.50 -16.53 6.92
C GLU A 153 2.15 -16.69 5.53
N GLU A 154 1.48 -17.40 4.60
CA GLU A 154 2.02 -17.55 3.24
C GLU A 154 2.05 -16.23 2.47
N VAL A 155 1.08 -15.34 2.69
CA VAL A 155 1.05 -14.01 2.10
C VAL A 155 2.20 -13.16 2.64
N GLN A 156 2.45 -13.20 3.96
CA GLN A 156 3.57 -12.53 4.61
C GLN A 156 4.92 -13.07 4.11
N LYS A 157 5.06 -14.39 3.99
CA LYS A 157 6.27 -15.03 3.42
C LYS A 157 6.50 -14.63 1.96
N ARG A 158 5.43 -14.51 1.17
CA ARG A 158 5.55 -14.01 -0.22
C ARG A 158 6.01 -12.56 -0.27
N LEU A 159 5.54 -11.73 0.66
CA LEU A 159 6.00 -10.34 0.81
C LEU A 159 7.48 -10.31 1.19
N GLY A 160 7.87 -11.06 2.22
CA GLY A 160 9.27 -11.14 2.66
C GLY A 160 10.23 -11.69 1.59
N ARG A 161 9.79 -12.64 0.76
CA ARG A 161 10.61 -13.13 -0.39
C ARG A 161 10.79 -12.09 -1.48
N TRP A 162 9.89 -11.14 -1.62
CA TRP A 162 10.02 -10.05 -2.58
C TRP A 162 10.90 -8.91 -2.04
N MET A 163 10.81 -8.63 -0.76
CA MET A 163 11.66 -7.65 -0.08
C MET A 163 13.13 -8.07 -0.09
#